data_4d603cf04bfdddd234e7f40591718107
#
_entry.id   4d603cf04bfdddd234e7f40591718107
#
_cell.length_a   1.000
_cell.length_b   1.000
_cell.length_c   1.000
_cell.angle_alpha   90.00
_cell.angle_beta   90.00
_cell.angle_gamma   90.00
#
_symmetry.space_group_name_H-M   'P 1'
#
loop_
_entity.id
_entity.type
_entity.pdbx_description
1 polymer ?
#
loop_
_entity_poly.entity_id
_entity_poly.type
_entity_poly.pdbx_seq_one_letter_code
_entity_poly.pdbx_strand_id
1 'polypeptide(L)'
;LARSRGLGDVYKRQENIILMGDFNVAPEDEDIGIGDVNAKRWLREGKCAFLPEEREMWFKILNMGFTDSWRSQNPGINDKYTWFDYRSRMFDQDPKRGLRIDQILVSESLKSSIKTTGMDYDARAMEKPSDHCPIWLELA
;
A
#
# COMPACT_ATOMS: atom_id res chain seq x y z
N LEU A 1 -10.27 -12.80 -34.21
CA LEU A 1 -9.90 -13.18 -32.83
C LEU A 1 -9.67 -11.91 -32.01
N ALA A 2 -10.71 -11.51 -31.25
CA ALA A 2 -10.56 -10.44 -30.29
C ALA A 2 -9.59 -10.92 -29.19
N ARG A 3 -8.37 -10.43 -29.21
CA ARG A 3 -7.44 -10.66 -28.10
C ARG A 3 -7.97 -9.91 -26.87
N SER A 4 -8.21 -10.63 -25.80
CA SER A 4 -8.41 -10.04 -24.49
C SER A 4 -7.23 -9.11 -24.19
N ARG A 5 -7.53 -7.80 -24.06
CA ARG A 5 -6.53 -6.80 -23.73
C ARG A 5 -6.37 -6.76 -22.23
N GLY A 6 -5.33 -7.39 -21.69
CA GLY A 6 -4.99 -7.31 -20.29
C GLY A 6 -4.32 -5.98 -19.92
N LEU A 7 -4.12 -5.74 -18.61
CA LEU A 7 -3.42 -4.56 -18.09
C LEU A 7 -2.03 -4.37 -18.73
N GLY A 8 -1.34 -5.46 -19.07
CA GLY A 8 -0.04 -5.40 -19.76
C GLY A 8 -0.12 -4.79 -21.15
N ASP A 9 -1.21 -5.00 -21.89
CA ASP A 9 -1.40 -4.37 -23.20
C ASP A 9 -1.71 -2.88 -23.08
N VAL A 10 -2.41 -2.48 -22.03
CA VAL A 10 -2.67 -1.08 -21.70
C VAL A 10 -1.36 -0.37 -21.38
N TYR A 11 -0.50 -0.99 -20.56
CA TYR A 11 0.82 -0.47 -20.23
C TYR A 11 1.69 -0.27 -21.49
N LYS A 12 1.73 -1.25 -22.38
CA LYS A 12 2.47 -1.16 -23.66
C LYS A 12 2.03 0.01 -24.53
N ARG A 13 0.79 0.50 -24.35
CA ARG A 13 0.26 1.68 -25.03
C ARG A 13 0.56 2.98 -24.29
N GLN A 14 1.29 2.93 -23.17
CA GLN A 14 1.61 4.09 -22.34
C GLN A 14 0.37 4.88 -21.88
N GLU A 15 -0.73 4.19 -21.61
CA GLU A 15 -1.92 4.83 -21.07
C GLU A 15 -1.69 5.25 -19.61
N ASN A 16 -2.31 6.37 -19.23
CA ASN A 16 -2.27 6.89 -17.88
C ASN A 16 -3.30 6.15 -17.02
N ILE A 17 -2.83 5.33 -16.09
CA ILE A 17 -3.67 4.53 -15.22
C ILE A 17 -3.24 4.76 -13.77
N ILE A 18 -4.24 4.94 -12.90
CA ILE A 18 -4.08 4.97 -11.46
C ILE A 18 -4.94 3.86 -10.85
N LEU A 19 -4.32 2.99 -10.06
CA LEU A 19 -5.01 1.99 -9.26
C LEU A 19 -4.84 2.37 -7.79
N MET A 20 -5.95 2.62 -7.08
CA MET A 20 -5.88 3.10 -5.71
C MET A 20 -6.93 2.43 -4.82
N GLY A 21 -6.59 2.28 -3.55
CA GLY A 21 -7.51 1.78 -2.54
C GLY A 21 -6.83 0.87 -1.52
N ASP A 22 -7.67 0.17 -0.79
CA ASP A 22 -7.25 -0.89 0.14
C ASP A 22 -7.00 -2.18 -0.63
N PHE A 23 -5.74 -2.53 -0.80
CA PHE A 23 -5.33 -3.78 -1.45
C PHE A 23 -5.26 -4.95 -0.48
N ASN A 24 -5.38 -4.69 0.84
CA ASN A 24 -5.18 -5.69 1.88
C ASN A 24 -3.82 -6.41 1.77
N VAL A 25 -2.81 -5.72 1.27
CA VAL A 25 -1.45 -6.26 1.13
C VAL A 25 -0.45 -5.26 1.70
N ALA A 26 0.37 -5.72 2.66
CA ALA A 26 1.60 -5.07 3.08
C ALA A 26 2.75 -5.65 2.24
N PRO A 27 3.24 -4.95 1.21
CA PRO A 27 4.08 -5.54 0.18
C PRO A 27 5.43 -6.03 0.67
N GLU A 28 6.02 -5.31 1.62
CA GLU A 28 7.38 -5.55 2.12
C GLU A 28 7.40 -5.62 3.64
N ASP A 29 8.47 -6.15 4.20
CA ASP A 29 8.63 -6.22 5.66
C ASP A 29 8.62 -4.85 6.32
N GLU A 30 9.08 -3.82 5.62
CA GLU A 30 9.01 -2.42 6.02
C GLU A 30 7.57 -1.90 6.21
N ASP A 31 6.61 -2.55 5.58
CA ASP A 31 5.19 -2.20 5.64
C ASP A 31 4.44 -2.91 6.78
N ILE A 32 5.15 -3.75 7.55
CA ILE A 32 4.61 -4.54 8.66
C ILE A 32 5.13 -3.98 9.98
N GLY A 33 4.27 -3.30 10.72
CA GLY A 33 4.60 -2.68 12.01
C GLY A 33 3.83 -3.23 13.20
N ILE A 34 3.34 -4.47 13.13
CA ILE A 34 2.60 -5.10 14.25
C ILE A 34 3.50 -5.86 15.23
N GLY A 35 4.80 -5.86 15.00
CA GLY A 35 5.80 -6.59 15.79
C GLY A 35 6.00 -8.03 15.31
N ASP A 36 7.22 -8.54 15.49
CA ASP A 36 7.63 -9.85 14.95
C ASP A 36 6.79 -11.02 15.47
N VAL A 37 6.44 -11.01 16.74
CA VAL A 37 5.64 -12.08 17.36
C VAL A 37 4.25 -12.12 16.72
N ASN A 38 3.60 -10.97 16.57
CA ASN A 38 2.29 -10.90 15.92
C ASN A 38 2.36 -11.23 14.44
N ALA A 39 3.38 -10.77 13.73
CA ALA A 39 3.57 -11.08 12.30
C ALA A 39 3.72 -12.58 12.08
N LYS A 40 4.54 -13.27 12.86
CA LYS A 40 4.69 -14.73 12.80
C LYS A 40 3.39 -15.46 13.11
N ARG A 41 2.63 -14.97 14.10
CA ARG A 41 1.33 -15.54 14.44
C ARG A 41 0.34 -15.40 13.29
N TRP A 42 0.26 -14.22 12.67
CA TRP A 42 -0.63 -13.98 11.53
C TRP A 42 -0.33 -14.90 10.36
N LEU A 43 0.95 -15.09 10.02
CA LEU A 43 1.36 -16.02 8.98
C LEU A 43 0.96 -17.46 9.31
N ARG A 44 1.17 -17.90 10.55
CA ARG A 44 0.80 -19.24 11.00
C ARG A 44 -0.72 -19.48 10.97
N GLU A 45 -1.50 -18.45 11.30
CA GLU A 45 -2.96 -18.49 11.31
C GLU A 45 -3.58 -18.24 9.93
N GLY A 46 -2.79 -17.93 8.92
CA GLY A 46 -3.26 -17.65 7.57
C GLY A 46 -4.04 -16.35 7.44
N LYS A 47 -3.77 -15.36 8.30
CA LYS A 47 -4.41 -14.03 8.21
C LYS A 47 -3.88 -13.26 7.01
N CYS A 48 -4.79 -12.50 6.37
CA CYS A 48 -4.44 -11.68 5.22
C CYS A 48 -3.49 -10.53 5.60
N ALA A 49 -2.91 -9.98 4.62
CA ALA A 49 -2.14 -8.76 4.39
C ALA A 49 -0.70 -9.02 3.95
N PHE A 50 -0.05 -10.08 4.38
CA PHE A 50 1.34 -10.35 3.96
C PHE A 50 1.65 -11.84 3.78
N LEU A 51 0.64 -12.63 3.44
CA LEU A 51 0.86 -14.01 3.01
C LEU A 51 1.73 -14.04 1.75
N PRO A 52 2.60 -15.06 1.58
CA PRO A 52 3.47 -15.13 0.40
C PRO A 52 2.73 -15.03 -0.93
N GLU A 53 1.56 -15.69 -1.06
CA GLU A 53 0.74 -15.65 -2.26
C GLU A 53 0.12 -14.26 -2.52
N GLU A 54 -0.19 -13.50 -1.48
CA GLU A 54 -0.69 -12.12 -1.60
C GLU A 54 0.40 -11.20 -2.11
N ARG A 55 1.61 -11.31 -1.56
CA ARG A 55 2.78 -10.55 -2.01
C ARG A 55 3.19 -10.92 -3.43
N GLU A 56 3.10 -12.20 -3.79
CA GLU A 56 3.36 -12.64 -5.17
C GLU A 56 2.41 -11.98 -6.16
N MET A 57 1.12 -11.92 -5.84
CA MET A 57 0.12 -11.24 -6.66
C MET A 57 0.40 -9.74 -6.77
N TRP A 58 0.78 -9.09 -5.68
CA TRP A 58 1.18 -7.69 -5.66
C TRP A 58 2.32 -7.41 -6.63
N PHE A 59 3.39 -8.20 -6.57
CA PHE A 59 4.54 -8.02 -7.46
C PHE A 59 4.20 -8.32 -8.92
N LYS A 60 3.26 -9.23 -9.19
CA LYS A 60 2.74 -9.42 -10.55
C LYS A 60 2.06 -8.16 -11.08
N ILE A 61 1.29 -7.47 -10.26
CA ILE A 61 0.66 -6.19 -10.63
C ILE A 61 1.74 -5.15 -10.94
N LEU A 62 2.75 -5.00 -10.08
CA LEU A 62 3.84 -4.06 -10.33
C LEU A 62 4.59 -4.40 -11.63
N ASN A 63 4.83 -5.67 -11.90
CA ASN A 63 5.52 -6.13 -13.10
C ASN A 63 4.72 -5.89 -14.40
N MET A 64 3.43 -5.58 -14.29
CA MET A 64 2.63 -5.13 -15.44
C MET A 64 2.97 -3.69 -15.86
N GLY A 65 3.80 -2.98 -15.08
CA GLY A 65 4.23 -1.62 -15.37
C GLY A 65 3.65 -0.58 -14.42
N PHE A 66 3.37 -0.97 -13.18
CA PHE A 66 2.92 -0.07 -12.14
C PHE A 66 4.02 0.23 -11.14
N THR A 67 3.96 1.41 -10.55
CA THR A 67 4.84 1.87 -9.48
C THR A 67 3.99 2.17 -8.24
N ASP A 68 4.40 1.68 -7.09
CA ASP A 68 3.87 2.11 -5.79
C ASP A 68 4.36 3.54 -5.52
N SER A 69 3.45 4.51 -5.66
CA SER A 69 3.80 5.93 -5.64
C SER A 69 4.42 6.37 -4.32
N TRP A 70 3.87 5.90 -3.20
CA TRP A 70 4.40 6.28 -1.89
C TRP A 70 5.77 5.66 -1.64
N ARG A 71 5.93 4.37 -1.89
CA ARG A 71 7.21 3.68 -1.68
C ARG A 71 8.32 4.24 -2.56
N SER A 72 8.00 4.62 -3.80
CA SER A 72 8.98 5.22 -4.71
C SER A 72 9.58 6.53 -4.19
N GLN A 73 8.81 7.29 -3.43
CA GLN A 73 9.23 8.56 -2.82
C GLN A 73 9.81 8.39 -1.41
N ASN A 74 9.58 7.23 -0.78
CA ASN A 74 9.95 6.96 0.61
C ASN A 74 10.67 5.60 0.74
N PRO A 75 11.79 5.40 0.04
CA PRO A 75 12.52 4.13 0.12
C PRO A 75 13.06 3.91 1.53
N GLY A 76 12.92 2.68 2.05
CA GLY A 76 13.46 2.29 3.35
C GLY A 76 12.67 2.78 4.57
N ILE A 77 11.64 3.58 4.40
CA ILE A 77 10.82 4.04 5.53
C ILE A 77 9.98 2.88 6.06
N ASN A 78 10.11 2.59 7.36
CA ASN A 78 9.53 1.43 8.03
C ASN A 78 8.69 1.77 9.26
N ASP A 79 8.25 3.00 9.39
CA ASP A 79 7.48 3.50 10.54
C ASP A 79 6.20 4.25 10.12
N LYS A 80 5.75 4.05 8.87
CA LYS A 80 4.55 4.68 8.31
C LYS A 80 3.57 3.61 7.83
N TYR A 81 2.34 3.71 8.32
CA TYR A 81 1.28 2.73 8.08
C TYR A 81 -0.01 3.43 7.71
N THR A 82 -0.93 2.66 7.12
CA THR A 82 -2.25 3.17 6.69
C THR A 82 -3.40 2.55 7.47
N TRP A 83 -3.17 1.43 8.14
CA TRP A 83 -4.16 0.75 8.97
C TRP A 83 -3.63 0.54 10.39
N PHE A 84 -4.51 0.78 11.37
CA PHE A 84 -4.19 0.72 12.80
C PHE A 84 -5.32 0.05 13.57
N ASP A 85 -5.07 -1.12 14.15
CA ASP A 85 -6.09 -1.85 14.90
C ASP A 85 -6.65 -1.03 16.06
N TYR A 86 -7.98 -0.91 16.11
CA TYR A 86 -8.67 -0.19 17.17
C TYR A 86 -8.50 -0.83 18.56
N ARG A 87 -8.62 -2.16 18.62
CA ARG A 87 -8.64 -2.90 19.88
C ARG A 87 -7.34 -2.76 20.64
N SER A 88 -6.23 -2.82 19.94
CA SER A 88 -4.89 -2.66 20.50
C SER A 88 -4.40 -1.22 20.50
N ARG A 89 -5.22 -0.26 20.04
CA ARG A 89 -4.92 1.16 20.01
C ARG A 89 -3.57 1.46 19.35
N MET A 90 -3.31 0.80 18.24
CA MET A 90 -2.00 0.85 17.59
C MET A 90 -1.59 2.25 17.12
N PHE A 91 -2.55 3.10 16.76
CA PHE A 91 -2.28 4.47 16.34
C PHE A 91 -1.71 5.33 17.49
N ASP A 92 -2.18 5.10 18.72
CA ASP A 92 -1.80 5.87 19.89
C ASP A 92 -0.46 5.42 20.50
N GLN A 93 0.12 4.33 20.01
CA GLN A 93 1.41 3.84 20.50
C GLN A 93 2.58 4.69 19.95
N ASP A 94 3.66 4.75 20.72
CA ASP A 94 4.91 5.40 20.31
C ASP A 94 6.08 4.41 20.45
N PRO A 95 6.69 3.96 19.33
CA PRO A 95 6.29 4.27 17.94
C PRO A 95 4.93 3.66 17.57
N LYS A 96 4.24 4.29 16.60
CA LYS A 96 2.98 3.75 16.07
C LYS A 96 3.18 2.36 15.49
N ARG A 97 2.15 1.52 15.63
CA ARG A 97 2.15 0.16 15.09
C ARG A 97 0.99 0.00 14.12
N GLY A 98 1.21 -0.68 13.02
CA GLY A 98 0.18 -0.84 12.01
C GLY A 98 0.67 -1.60 10.80
N LEU A 99 -0.10 -1.51 9.71
CA LEU A 99 0.21 -2.09 8.42
C LEU A 99 0.01 -1.05 7.32
N ARG A 100 0.88 -1.02 6.32
CA ARG A 100 0.65 -0.23 5.12
C ARG A 100 -0.01 -1.12 4.07
N ILE A 101 -1.34 -1.03 3.97
CA ILE A 101 -2.16 -1.87 3.10
C ILE A 101 -3.02 -1.08 2.11
N ASP A 102 -3.00 0.23 2.19
CA ASP A 102 -3.65 1.13 1.25
C ASP A 102 -2.59 1.77 0.38
N GLN A 103 -2.74 1.68 -0.94
CA GLN A 103 -1.73 2.16 -1.88
C GLN A 103 -2.36 2.89 -3.06
N ILE A 104 -1.54 3.72 -3.71
CA ILE A 104 -1.85 4.36 -4.98
C ILE A 104 -0.75 3.96 -5.96
N LEU A 105 -1.12 3.14 -6.94
CA LEU A 105 -0.23 2.69 -8.00
C LEU A 105 -0.44 3.55 -9.24
N VAL A 106 0.65 3.91 -9.88
CA VAL A 106 0.61 4.67 -11.13
C VAL A 106 1.30 3.88 -12.24
N SER A 107 0.78 3.99 -13.46
CA SER A 107 1.44 3.43 -14.66
C SER A 107 2.75 4.14 -14.94
N GLU A 108 3.64 3.51 -15.71
CA GLU A 108 4.96 4.04 -16.03
C GLU A 108 4.90 5.46 -16.64
N SER A 109 3.89 5.73 -17.47
CA SER A 109 3.67 7.05 -18.07
C SER A 109 3.46 8.17 -17.06
N LEU A 110 2.97 7.86 -15.84
CA LEU A 110 2.72 8.82 -14.78
C LEU A 110 3.83 8.90 -13.74
N LYS A 111 4.78 7.97 -13.76
CA LYS A 111 5.84 7.89 -12.74
C LYS A 111 6.62 9.19 -12.58
N SER A 112 7.02 9.80 -13.70
CA SER A 112 7.74 11.07 -13.71
C SER A 112 6.88 12.27 -13.30
N SER A 113 5.56 12.12 -13.28
CA SER A 113 4.62 13.16 -12.86
C SER A 113 4.33 13.15 -11.37
N ILE A 114 4.82 12.18 -10.61
CA ILE A 114 4.65 12.16 -9.15
C ILE A 114 5.35 13.38 -8.56
N LYS A 115 4.57 14.28 -7.98
CA LYS A 115 5.09 15.48 -7.32
C LYS A 115 5.31 15.22 -5.83
N THR A 116 4.27 14.75 -5.15
CA THR A 116 4.34 14.41 -3.73
C THR A 116 3.24 13.42 -3.37
N THR A 117 3.41 12.71 -2.27
CA THR A 117 2.47 11.71 -1.77
C THR A 117 2.55 11.63 -0.25
N GLY A 118 1.50 11.20 0.40
CA GLY A 118 1.52 11.12 1.86
C GLY A 118 0.34 10.40 2.46
N MET A 119 0.34 10.40 3.78
CA MET A 119 -0.68 9.83 4.65
C MET A 119 -1.17 10.93 5.59
N ASP A 120 -2.49 11.10 5.69
CA ASP A 120 -3.09 12.15 6.52
C ASP A 120 -3.32 11.63 7.96
N TYR A 121 -2.28 11.68 8.76
CA TYR A 121 -2.35 11.28 10.17
C TYR A 121 -3.20 12.22 11.02
N ASP A 122 -3.33 13.48 10.64
CA ASP A 122 -4.21 14.42 11.35
C ASP A 122 -5.67 13.98 11.22
N ALA A 123 -6.08 13.59 10.02
CA ALA A 123 -7.41 13.02 9.80
C ALA A 123 -7.62 11.72 10.57
N ARG A 124 -6.61 10.84 10.61
CA ARG A 124 -6.66 9.58 11.38
C ARG A 124 -6.75 9.82 12.90
N ALA A 125 -6.25 10.94 13.37
CA ALA A 125 -6.26 11.32 14.80
C ALA A 125 -7.56 12.02 15.25
N MET A 126 -8.47 12.32 14.33
CA MET A 126 -9.74 12.97 14.67
C MET A 126 -10.63 12.10 15.56
N GLU A 127 -11.65 12.69 16.17
CA GLU A 127 -12.64 11.96 16.94
C GLU A 127 -13.39 10.96 16.07
N LYS A 128 -13.57 9.73 16.56
CA LYS A 128 -14.22 8.61 15.86
C LYS A 128 -13.68 8.38 14.44
N PRO A 129 -12.35 8.21 14.28
CA PRO A 129 -11.76 8.05 12.96
C PRO A 129 -12.06 6.67 12.38
N SER A 130 -11.83 6.49 11.08
CA SER A 130 -11.63 5.16 10.48
C SER A 130 -10.39 4.49 11.08
N ASP A 131 -10.30 3.16 11.04
CA ASP A 131 -9.06 2.43 11.33
C ASP A 131 -8.04 2.54 10.20
N HIS A 132 -8.48 3.02 9.03
CA HIS A 132 -7.59 3.40 7.93
C HIS A 132 -7.25 4.89 7.96
N CYS A 133 -6.04 5.20 7.54
CA CYS A 133 -5.55 6.56 7.34
C CYS A 133 -5.81 6.98 5.89
N PRO A 134 -6.34 8.17 5.62
CA PRO A 134 -6.40 8.68 4.25
C PRO A 134 -5.01 8.76 3.63
N ILE A 135 -4.91 8.36 2.38
CA ILE A 135 -3.68 8.48 1.58
C ILE A 135 -3.94 9.39 0.39
N TRP A 136 -2.91 10.07 -0.09
CA TRP A 136 -3.04 11.01 -1.18
C TRP A 136 -1.81 11.02 -2.09
N LEU A 137 -2.02 11.43 -3.32
CA LEU A 137 -1.01 11.61 -4.35
C LEU A 137 -1.28 12.88 -5.12
N GLU A 138 -0.25 13.69 -5.33
CA GLU A 138 -0.28 14.86 -6.20
C GLU A 138 0.58 14.60 -7.42
N LEU A 139 -0.01 14.77 -8.59
CA LEU A 139 0.68 14.69 -9.87
C LEU A 139 0.88 16.10 -10.44
N ALA A 140 2.00 16.30 -11.10
CA ALA A 140 2.30 17.56 -11.78
C ALA A 140 1.67 17.59 -13.18
#